data_2bd3b368348f0fb96b7d7832daaf6dd5
#
_entry.id   2bd3b368348f0fb96b7d7832daaf6dd5
#
_cell.length_a   1.000
_cell.length_b   1.000
_cell.length_c   1.000
_cell.angle_alpha   90.00
_cell.angle_beta   90.00
_cell.angle_gamma   90.00
#
_symmetry.space_group_name_H-M   'P 1'
#
loop_
_entity.id
_entity.type
_entity.pdbx_description
1 polymer ?
#
loop_
_entity_poly.entity_id
_entity_poly.type
_entity_poly.pdbx_seq_one_letter_code
_entity_poly.pdbx_strand_id
1 'polypeptide(L)'
;MVADSVMANMDSLNKLEEIGGKRHKFPAKGGTHQGRWCSGNLKAAVQDSVTANLEKTRQGVRILVVSGERRGESSGRSKYNEIEIHRTNAEKKLKRTVHQWRPVIDYSEKDVWEVLKRHKVNPHPCYRAGWNRCSWAMCIFSTPKLFAGIRELYPEDFEALRNDENVLGFTLDNKCNLDEFVGDTESCVYHGDKEAIRSLITGEFTTDDIYVKGDWLYPAGAFHGAEGGPC
;
A
#
# COMPACT_ATOMS: atom_id res chain seq x y z
N MET A 1 -2.10 1.53 19.32
CA MET A 1 -0.98 0.61 19.06
C MET A 1 -0.42 0.70 17.63
N VAL A 2 -1.21 0.69 16.57
CA VAL A 2 -0.69 0.91 15.20
C VAL A 2 -0.32 2.38 15.00
N ALA A 3 -1.11 3.32 15.53
CA ALA A 3 -0.83 4.75 15.48
C ALA A 3 0.51 5.12 16.13
N ASP A 4 0.79 4.57 17.32
CA ASP A 4 2.04 4.87 18.05
C ASP A 4 3.28 4.39 17.29
N SER A 5 3.18 3.27 16.57
CA SER A 5 4.28 2.73 15.74
C SER A 5 4.49 3.54 14.47
N VAL A 6 3.42 4.08 13.87
CA VAL A 6 3.49 4.99 12.73
C VAL A 6 4.08 6.32 13.16
N MET A 7 3.67 6.85 14.32
CA MET A 7 4.23 8.10 14.88
C MET A 7 5.71 7.94 15.23
N ALA A 8 6.11 6.85 15.89
CA ALA A 8 7.52 6.57 16.18
C ALA A 8 8.39 6.46 14.91
N ASN A 9 7.80 6.04 13.79
CA ASN A 9 8.50 5.96 12.51
C ASN A 9 8.55 7.32 11.79
N MET A 10 7.52 8.16 11.96
CA MET A 10 7.55 9.56 11.54
C MET A 10 8.59 10.37 12.31
N ASP A 11 8.71 10.15 13.64
CA ASP A 11 9.78 10.75 14.44
C ASP A 11 11.18 10.31 13.99
N SER A 12 11.32 9.08 13.52
CA SER A 12 12.59 8.59 12.94
C SER A 12 12.88 9.22 11.58
N LEU A 13 11.85 9.50 10.76
CA LEU A 13 11.97 10.21 9.49
C LEU A 13 12.31 11.70 9.74
N ASN A 14 11.65 12.34 10.69
CA ASN A 14 11.94 13.71 11.10
C ASN A 14 13.38 13.85 11.63
N LYS A 15 13.84 12.89 12.45
CA LYS A 15 15.24 12.83 12.89
C LYS A 15 16.23 12.64 11.75
N LEU A 16 15.87 11.88 10.72
CA LEU A 16 16.69 11.75 9.51
C LEU A 16 16.76 13.07 8.73
N GLU A 17 15.70 13.85 8.71
CA GLU A 17 15.72 15.21 8.14
C GLU A 17 16.57 16.17 8.96
N GLU A 18 16.48 16.13 10.28
CA GLU A 18 17.31 16.94 11.20
C GLU A 18 18.82 16.70 11.02
N ILE A 19 19.23 15.46 10.71
CA ILE A 19 20.64 15.10 10.45
C ILE A 19 21.03 15.20 8.97
N GLY A 20 20.19 15.82 8.12
CA GLY A 20 20.48 16.07 6.71
C GLY A 20 20.38 14.83 5.81
N GLY A 21 19.76 13.77 6.28
CA GLY A 21 19.60 12.49 5.56
C GLY A 21 18.45 12.47 4.58
N LYS A 22 18.37 13.44 3.66
CA LYS A 22 17.34 13.41 2.60
C LYS A 22 17.68 12.37 1.53
N ARG A 23 16.71 11.56 1.15
CA ARG A 23 16.84 10.74 -0.07
C ARG A 23 16.59 11.62 -1.28
N HIS A 24 17.64 11.84 -2.06
CA HIS A 24 17.59 12.60 -3.31
C HIS A 24 17.24 11.72 -4.52
N LYS A 25 16.34 10.76 -4.34
CA LYS A 25 16.00 9.79 -5.38
C LYS A 25 14.64 9.14 -5.15
N PHE A 26 13.83 9.04 -6.20
CA PHE A 26 12.58 8.28 -6.17
C PHE A 26 12.82 6.78 -5.95
N PRO A 27 11.83 6.04 -5.43
CA PRO A 27 11.85 4.58 -5.45
C PRO A 27 11.88 4.09 -6.92
N ALA A 28 12.57 2.99 -7.19
CA ALA A 28 12.65 2.44 -8.55
C ALA A 28 11.71 1.24 -8.73
N LYS A 29 11.07 1.16 -9.90
CA LYS A 29 10.38 -0.04 -10.37
C LYS A 29 11.44 -1.10 -10.70
N GLY A 30 11.30 -2.29 -10.15
CA GLY A 30 12.28 -3.36 -10.33
C GLY A 30 13.46 -3.27 -9.37
N GLY A 31 14.23 -4.35 -9.30
CA GLY A 31 15.38 -4.44 -8.41
C GLY A 31 15.07 -4.95 -7.00
N THR A 32 16.09 -4.94 -6.18
CA THR A 32 16.05 -5.38 -4.79
C THR A 32 15.23 -4.45 -3.90
N HIS A 33 15.02 -4.83 -2.65
CA HIS A 33 14.42 -3.99 -1.61
C HIS A 33 15.10 -2.61 -1.47
N GLN A 34 16.35 -2.47 -1.88
CA GLN A 34 17.09 -1.19 -1.87
C GLN A 34 16.53 -0.19 -2.90
N GLY A 35 16.08 -0.65 -4.08
CA GLY A 35 15.44 0.21 -5.08
C GLY A 35 14.03 0.63 -4.67
N ARG A 36 13.27 -0.29 -4.06
CA ARG A 36 11.92 -0.05 -3.54
C ARG A 36 11.94 0.32 -2.05
N TRP A 37 12.74 1.31 -1.69
CA TRP A 37 12.91 1.70 -0.30
C TRP A 37 11.61 2.08 0.42
N CYS A 38 10.60 2.60 -0.30
CA CYS A 38 9.28 2.89 0.25
C CYS A 38 8.60 1.63 0.80
N SER A 39 8.68 0.48 0.11
CA SER A 39 8.14 -0.79 0.60
C SER A 39 9.01 -1.39 1.70
N GLY A 40 10.33 -1.32 1.55
CA GLY A 40 11.28 -1.85 2.54
C GLY A 40 11.21 -1.10 3.88
N ASN A 41 11.38 0.21 3.84
CA ASN A 41 11.52 1.02 5.05
C ASN A 41 10.17 1.39 5.69
N LEU A 42 9.16 1.73 4.88
CA LEU A 42 7.90 2.27 5.41
C LEU A 42 6.80 1.22 5.61
N LYS A 43 6.98 0.00 5.09
CA LYS A 43 6.02 -1.11 5.30
C LYS A 43 6.69 -2.27 6.03
N ALA A 44 7.67 -2.92 5.40
CA ALA A 44 8.26 -4.14 5.92
C ALA A 44 9.04 -3.92 7.22
N ALA A 45 9.92 -2.92 7.28
CA ALA A 45 10.69 -2.60 8.48
C ALA A 45 9.81 -2.14 9.64
N VAL A 46 8.73 -1.40 9.37
CA VAL A 46 7.75 -0.99 10.39
C VAL A 46 7.07 -2.22 10.99
N GLN A 47 6.54 -3.11 10.14
CA GLN A 47 5.92 -4.35 10.61
C GLN A 47 6.89 -5.20 11.43
N ASP A 48 8.12 -5.34 10.98
CA ASP A 48 9.16 -6.08 11.70
C ASP A 48 9.48 -5.46 13.05
N SER A 49 9.61 -4.14 13.09
CA SER A 49 9.86 -3.39 14.33
C SER A 49 8.70 -3.56 15.32
N VAL A 50 7.47 -3.42 14.86
CA VAL A 50 6.27 -3.67 15.69
C VAL A 50 6.28 -5.10 16.23
N THR A 51 6.43 -6.08 15.34
CA THR A 51 6.42 -7.51 15.73
C THR A 51 7.54 -7.84 16.71
N ALA A 52 8.71 -7.23 16.54
CA ALA A 52 9.86 -7.46 17.40
C ALA A 52 9.77 -6.79 18.77
N ASN A 53 9.07 -5.66 18.88
CA ASN A 53 9.07 -4.79 20.07
C ASN A 53 7.75 -4.77 20.84
N LEU A 54 6.72 -5.50 20.40
CA LEU A 54 5.51 -5.68 21.22
C LEU A 54 5.91 -6.20 22.59
N GLU A 55 5.45 -5.57 23.67
CA GLU A 55 5.80 -5.92 25.05
C GLU A 55 5.53 -7.41 25.35
N LYS A 56 4.41 -7.92 24.86
CA LYS A 56 4.04 -9.34 24.98
C LYS A 56 5.05 -10.28 24.29
N THR A 57 5.78 -9.82 23.27
CA THR A 57 6.74 -10.68 22.53
C THR A 57 8.02 -10.95 23.32
N ARG A 58 8.30 -10.14 24.34
CA ARG A 58 9.45 -10.31 25.23
C ARG A 58 9.23 -11.39 26.29
N GLN A 59 8.00 -11.89 26.41
CA GLN A 59 7.59 -12.85 27.45
C GLN A 59 7.53 -14.32 26.97
N GLY A 60 8.13 -14.65 25.82
CA GLY A 60 8.14 -16.01 25.30
C GLY A 60 6.83 -16.49 24.67
N VAL A 61 6.00 -15.56 24.20
CA VAL A 61 4.73 -15.86 23.51
C VAL A 61 4.94 -16.27 22.06
N ARG A 62 3.98 -17.00 21.50
CA ARG A 62 3.89 -17.30 20.08
C ARG A 62 3.08 -16.21 19.37
N ILE A 63 3.58 -15.75 18.23
CA ILE A 63 2.95 -14.72 17.41
C ILE A 63 2.61 -15.33 16.06
N LEU A 64 1.41 -15.06 15.58
CA LEU A 64 0.99 -15.33 14.22
C LEU A 64 0.81 -14.01 13.49
N VAL A 65 1.65 -13.76 12.50
CA VAL A 65 1.49 -12.64 11.55
C VAL A 65 0.58 -13.15 10.43
N VAL A 66 -0.58 -12.50 10.28
CA VAL A 66 -1.54 -12.82 9.21
C VAL A 66 -1.45 -11.75 8.14
N SER A 67 -1.29 -12.16 6.88
CA SER A 67 -1.22 -11.23 5.74
C SER A 67 -2.12 -11.68 4.58
N GLY A 68 -2.62 -10.69 3.82
CA GLY A 68 -3.52 -10.91 2.69
C GLY A 68 -2.82 -11.05 1.34
N GLU A 69 -1.57 -11.48 1.30
CA GLU A 69 -0.81 -11.71 0.07
C GLU A 69 -1.38 -12.85 -0.75
N ARG A 70 -1.39 -12.69 -2.09
CA ARG A 70 -1.86 -13.72 -3.02
C ARG A 70 -0.79 -14.07 -4.05
N ARG A 71 -0.72 -15.35 -4.47
CA ARG A 71 0.24 -15.81 -5.50
C ARG A 71 0.07 -15.10 -6.83
N GLY A 72 -1.17 -14.79 -7.22
CA GLY A 72 -1.48 -14.10 -8.47
C GLY A 72 -0.99 -12.65 -8.54
N GLU A 73 -0.53 -12.06 -7.45
CA GLU A 73 -0.11 -10.66 -7.44
C GLU A 73 1.28 -10.43 -8.03
N SER A 74 2.16 -11.44 -8.02
CA SER A 74 3.49 -11.34 -8.62
C SER A 74 4.22 -12.68 -8.72
N SER A 75 5.22 -12.74 -9.62
CA SER A 75 6.12 -13.89 -9.76
C SER A 75 6.91 -14.21 -8.47
N GLY A 76 7.21 -13.21 -7.64
CA GLY A 76 7.83 -13.41 -6.32
C GLY A 76 6.86 -14.08 -5.36
N ARG A 77 5.63 -13.57 -5.28
CA ARG A 77 4.60 -14.09 -4.38
C ARG A 77 4.07 -15.47 -4.79
N SER A 78 4.17 -15.83 -6.08
CA SER A 78 3.78 -17.17 -6.55
C SER A 78 4.52 -18.31 -5.85
N LYS A 79 5.70 -18.01 -5.27
CA LYS A 79 6.56 -18.96 -4.59
C LYS A 79 6.37 -18.99 -3.06
N TYR A 80 5.49 -18.15 -2.52
CA TYR A 80 5.30 -18.08 -1.07
C TYR A 80 4.55 -19.30 -0.54
N ASN A 81 4.97 -19.76 0.61
CA ASN A 81 4.23 -20.77 1.37
C ASN A 81 3.02 -20.14 2.07
N GLU A 82 1.97 -20.90 2.25
CA GLU A 82 0.81 -20.48 3.03
C GLU A 82 1.21 -20.18 4.48
N ILE A 83 2.00 -21.08 5.07
CA ILE A 83 2.54 -20.93 6.43
C ILE A 83 4.05 -21.08 6.37
N GLU A 84 4.76 -20.18 7.05
CA GLU A 84 6.22 -20.24 7.18
C GLU A 84 6.70 -19.57 8.48
N ILE A 85 7.98 -19.77 8.81
CA ILE A 85 8.61 -19.06 9.91
C ILE A 85 8.82 -17.60 9.46
N HIS A 86 8.31 -16.67 10.27
CA HIS A 86 8.46 -15.24 9.95
C HIS A 86 9.91 -14.77 10.18
N ARG A 87 10.39 -13.83 9.37
CA ARG A 87 11.78 -13.31 9.42
C ARG A 87 12.17 -12.69 10.76
N THR A 88 11.21 -12.24 11.58
CA THR A 88 11.46 -11.72 12.93
C THR A 88 11.51 -12.79 13.99
N ASN A 89 11.40 -14.07 13.63
CA ASN A 89 11.53 -15.18 14.56
C ASN A 89 12.92 -15.19 15.22
N ALA A 90 12.97 -15.36 16.53
CA ALA A 90 14.20 -15.35 17.31
C ALA A 90 14.10 -16.30 18.51
N GLU A 91 13.65 -17.51 18.27
CA GLU A 91 13.35 -18.51 19.30
C GLU A 91 14.55 -18.83 20.20
N LYS A 92 15.72 -19.03 19.60
CA LYS A 92 16.94 -19.41 20.35
C LYS A 92 17.44 -18.30 21.28
N LYS A 93 17.45 -17.06 20.81
CA LYS A 93 18.02 -15.90 21.54
C LYS A 93 17.01 -15.20 22.44
N LEU A 94 15.81 -15.02 21.97
CA LEU A 94 14.79 -14.17 22.61
C LEU A 94 13.52 -14.96 23.02
N LYS A 95 13.51 -16.29 22.84
CA LYS A 95 12.34 -17.15 23.08
C LYS A 95 11.07 -16.65 22.38
N ARG A 96 11.22 -15.96 21.24
CA ARG A 96 10.16 -15.39 20.44
C ARG A 96 9.91 -16.29 19.23
N THR A 97 8.77 -16.97 19.20
CA THR A 97 8.34 -17.78 18.06
C THR A 97 7.36 -16.98 17.23
N VAL A 98 7.69 -16.73 15.96
CA VAL A 98 6.84 -15.97 15.03
C VAL A 98 6.62 -16.74 13.76
N HIS A 99 5.36 -17.01 13.43
CA HIS A 99 4.95 -17.60 12.17
C HIS A 99 4.23 -16.58 11.31
N GLN A 100 4.31 -16.76 10.01
CA GLN A 100 3.51 -16.03 9.02
C GLN A 100 2.47 -16.97 8.44
N TRP A 101 1.23 -16.52 8.35
CA TRP A 101 0.13 -17.21 7.68
C TRP A 101 -0.52 -16.31 6.63
N ARG A 102 -0.73 -16.88 5.45
CA ARG A 102 -1.37 -16.23 4.30
C ARG A 102 -2.64 -16.98 3.93
N PRO A 103 -3.75 -16.77 4.67
CA PRO A 103 -4.98 -17.55 4.50
C PRO A 103 -5.63 -17.45 3.12
N VAL A 104 -5.32 -16.39 2.38
CA VAL A 104 -5.90 -16.11 1.06
C VAL A 104 -4.87 -16.26 -0.07
N ILE A 105 -3.79 -16.98 0.17
CA ILE A 105 -2.64 -17.05 -0.74
C ILE A 105 -3.03 -17.55 -2.14
N ASP A 106 -3.99 -18.45 -2.24
CA ASP A 106 -4.46 -19.07 -3.49
C ASP A 106 -5.74 -18.41 -4.06
N TYR A 107 -6.25 -17.35 -3.40
CA TYR A 107 -7.45 -16.67 -3.87
C TYR A 107 -7.17 -15.90 -5.17
N SER A 108 -8.09 -16.00 -6.12
CA SER A 108 -8.16 -15.07 -7.24
C SER A 108 -8.69 -13.69 -6.79
N GLU A 109 -8.56 -12.69 -7.63
CA GLU A 109 -9.19 -11.38 -7.35
C GLU A 109 -10.71 -11.52 -7.18
N LYS A 110 -11.34 -12.37 -8.00
CA LYS A 110 -12.76 -12.67 -7.92
C LYS A 110 -13.13 -13.24 -6.54
N ASP A 111 -12.34 -14.19 -6.03
CA ASP A 111 -12.62 -14.81 -4.72
C ASP A 111 -12.57 -13.77 -3.60
N VAL A 112 -11.63 -12.82 -3.66
CA VAL A 112 -11.54 -11.72 -2.70
C VAL A 112 -12.81 -10.87 -2.75
N TRP A 113 -13.23 -10.45 -3.94
CA TRP A 113 -14.44 -9.64 -4.11
C TRP A 113 -15.71 -10.38 -3.66
N GLU A 114 -15.82 -11.67 -3.94
CA GLU A 114 -16.96 -12.50 -3.49
C GLU A 114 -17.00 -12.65 -1.95
N VAL A 115 -15.85 -12.74 -1.30
CA VAL A 115 -15.81 -12.76 0.18
C VAL A 115 -16.26 -11.41 0.74
N LEU A 116 -15.77 -10.30 0.21
CA LEU A 116 -16.18 -8.95 0.63
C LEU A 116 -17.68 -8.75 0.44
N LYS A 117 -18.22 -9.18 -0.70
CA LYS A 117 -19.65 -9.14 -1.01
C LYS A 117 -20.46 -9.98 -0.03
N ARG A 118 -20.07 -11.23 0.21
CA ARG A 118 -20.75 -12.17 1.12
C ARG A 118 -20.89 -11.59 2.53
N HIS A 119 -19.84 -10.90 2.99
CA HIS A 119 -19.83 -10.30 4.32
C HIS A 119 -20.25 -8.82 4.32
N LYS A 120 -20.70 -8.30 3.18
CA LYS A 120 -21.08 -6.89 3.01
C LYS A 120 -20.02 -5.89 3.47
N VAL A 121 -18.75 -6.26 3.37
CA VAL A 121 -17.66 -5.36 3.74
C VAL A 121 -17.57 -4.23 2.73
N ASN A 122 -17.61 -2.99 3.22
CA ASN A 122 -17.48 -1.81 2.38
C ASN A 122 -16.03 -1.70 1.83
N PRO A 123 -15.84 -1.72 0.51
CA PRO A 123 -14.52 -1.58 -0.06
C PRO A 123 -13.90 -0.22 0.29
N HIS A 124 -12.57 -0.20 0.41
CA HIS A 124 -11.86 1.05 0.63
C HIS A 124 -12.27 2.10 -0.42
N PRO A 125 -12.47 3.38 -0.05
CA PRO A 125 -12.93 4.43 -0.96
C PRO A 125 -12.14 4.54 -2.26
N CYS A 126 -10.85 4.22 -2.29
CA CYS A 126 -10.08 4.26 -3.53
C CYS A 126 -10.66 3.32 -4.60
N TYR A 127 -11.12 2.12 -4.23
CA TYR A 127 -11.76 1.21 -5.19
C TYR A 127 -13.13 1.75 -5.64
N ARG A 128 -13.89 2.33 -4.72
CA ARG A 128 -15.19 2.94 -5.01
C ARG A 128 -15.05 4.16 -5.92
N ALA A 129 -13.97 4.92 -5.76
CA ALA A 129 -13.65 6.08 -6.59
C ALA A 129 -12.92 5.74 -7.91
N GLY A 130 -12.73 4.45 -8.24
CA GLY A 130 -12.24 4.01 -9.54
C GLY A 130 -10.79 3.51 -9.59
N TRP A 131 -10.02 3.60 -8.50
CA TRP A 131 -8.68 2.99 -8.46
C TRP A 131 -8.78 1.47 -8.39
N ASN A 132 -7.98 0.79 -9.19
CA ASN A 132 -7.91 -0.68 -9.22
C ASN A 132 -6.96 -1.27 -8.16
N ARG A 133 -6.33 -0.43 -7.37
CA ARG A 133 -5.43 -0.84 -6.28
C ARG A 133 -5.43 0.16 -5.14
N CYS A 134 -5.38 -0.37 -3.92
CA CYS A 134 -5.17 0.44 -2.72
C CYS A 134 -3.67 0.49 -2.40
N SER A 135 -3.05 1.64 -2.63
CA SER A 135 -1.64 1.89 -2.33
C SER A 135 -1.47 3.36 -1.92
N TRP A 136 -0.25 3.84 -1.77
CA TRP A 136 -0.05 5.28 -1.65
C TRP A 136 -0.52 5.99 -2.92
N ALA A 137 -1.07 7.19 -2.78
CA ALA A 137 -1.60 7.93 -3.91
C ALA A 137 -0.56 8.04 -5.05
N MET A 138 0.66 8.45 -4.74
CA MET A 138 1.75 8.59 -5.71
C MET A 138 2.65 7.35 -5.78
N CYS A 139 2.04 6.16 -5.87
CA CYS A 139 2.79 4.92 -5.95
C CYS A 139 3.47 4.80 -7.32
N ILE A 140 4.77 4.50 -7.33
CA ILE A 140 5.55 4.27 -8.56
C ILE A 140 4.99 3.16 -9.47
N PHE A 141 4.14 2.29 -8.94
CA PHE A 141 3.46 1.23 -9.69
C PHE A 141 2.10 1.67 -10.25
N SER A 142 1.71 2.92 -10.04
CA SER A 142 0.49 3.44 -10.64
C SER A 142 0.64 3.61 -12.14
N THR A 143 -0.47 3.40 -12.86
CA THR A 143 -0.55 3.61 -14.32
C THR A 143 -0.78 5.09 -14.64
N PRO A 144 -0.60 5.52 -15.90
CA PRO A 144 -0.95 6.86 -16.32
C PRO A 144 -2.39 7.26 -15.94
N LYS A 145 -3.35 6.34 -16.09
CA LYS A 145 -4.75 6.54 -15.73
C LYS A 145 -4.94 6.84 -14.24
N LEU A 146 -4.22 6.14 -13.36
CA LEU A 146 -4.27 6.38 -11.92
C LEU A 146 -3.64 7.73 -11.55
N PHE A 147 -2.53 8.10 -12.20
CA PHE A 147 -1.92 9.43 -12.01
C PHE A 147 -2.77 10.56 -12.59
N ALA A 148 -3.51 10.34 -13.67
CA ALA A 148 -4.52 11.28 -14.13
C ALA A 148 -5.59 11.52 -13.05
N GLY A 149 -5.99 10.48 -12.32
CA GLY A 149 -6.86 10.59 -11.16
C GLY A 149 -6.24 11.38 -10.00
N ILE A 150 -4.93 11.25 -9.77
CA ILE A 150 -4.21 12.06 -8.78
C ILE A 150 -4.19 13.52 -9.22
N ARG A 151 -3.87 13.80 -10.49
CA ARG A 151 -3.90 15.17 -11.05
C ARG A 151 -5.26 15.83 -10.87
N GLU A 152 -6.34 15.06 -10.98
CA GLU A 152 -7.71 15.54 -10.83
C GLU A 152 -8.09 15.82 -9.37
N LEU A 153 -7.85 14.87 -8.45
CA LEU A 153 -8.32 14.97 -7.06
C LEU A 153 -7.32 15.67 -6.12
N TYR A 154 -6.03 15.63 -6.46
CA TYR A 154 -4.94 16.17 -5.64
C TYR A 154 -3.97 16.99 -6.51
N PRO A 155 -4.46 18.08 -7.15
CA PRO A 155 -3.65 18.86 -8.09
C PRO A 155 -2.40 19.45 -7.45
N GLU A 156 -2.47 19.89 -6.19
CA GLU A 156 -1.32 20.47 -5.47
C GLU A 156 -0.23 19.40 -5.23
N ASP A 157 -0.61 18.21 -4.84
CA ASP A 157 0.32 17.09 -4.64
C ASP A 157 0.94 16.63 -5.96
N PHE A 158 0.16 16.64 -7.05
CA PHE A 158 0.66 16.32 -8.37
C PHE A 158 1.72 17.34 -8.82
N GLU A 159 1.46 18.62 -8.61
CA GLU A 159 2.41 19.70 -8.90
C GLU A 159 3.66 19.62 -8.04
N ALA A 160 3.52 19.30 -6.75
CA ALA A 160 4.65 19.07 -5.87
C ALA A 160 5.54 17.94 -6.36
N LEU A 161 4.95 16.81 -6.77
CA LEU A 161 5.68 15.68 -7.33
C LEU A 161 6.41 16.03 -8.64
N ARG A 162 5.76 16.80 -9.52
CA ARG A 162 6.37 17.30 -10.75
C ARG A 162 7.58 18.22 -10.45
N ASN A 163 7.45 19.08 -9.44
CA ASN A 163 8.54 19.94 -9.01
C ASN A 163 9.70 19.11 -8.42
N ASP A 164 9.40 18.05 -7.67
CA ASP A 164 10.42 17.14 -7.13
C ASP A 164 11.24 16.47 -8.23
N GLU A 165 10.64 16.08 -9.37
CA GLU A 165 11.40 15.58 -10.53
C GLU A 165 12.43 16.61 -11.01
N ASN A 166 12.05 17.88 -11.11
CA ASN A 166 12.95 18.95 -11.53
C ASN A 166 14.08 19.20 -10.51
N VAL A 167 13.73 19.28 -9.22
CA VAL A 167 14.69 19.55 -8.14
C VAL A 167 15.68 18.40 -7.96
N LEU A 168 15.21 17.16 -8.05
CA LEU A 168 16.06 15.98 -7.87
C LEU A 168 16.87 15.63 -9.12
N GLY A 169 16.47 16.10 -10.31
CA GLY A 169 17.05 15.69 -11.59
C GLY A 169 16.81 14.21 -11.93
N PHE A 170 15.76 13.62 -11.37
CA PHE A 170 15.35 12.23 -11.60
C PHE A 170 13.85 12.17 -11.81
N THR A 171 13.40 11.31 -12.70
CA THR A 171 11.98 11.07 -12.98
C THR A 171 11.43 9.90 -12.16
N LEU A 172 10.13 9.96 -11.86
CA LEU A 172 9.41 8.87 -11.18
C LEU A 172 9.33 7.61 -12.06
N ASP A 173 9.06 7.80 -13.35
CA ASP A 173 9.16 6.75 -14.35
C ASP A 173 10.56 6.74 -14.97
N ASN A 174 11.08 5.55 -15.32
CA ASN A 174 12.45 5.42 -15.84
C ASN A 174 12.61 5.92 -17.28
N LYS A 175 11.53 6.24 -17.99
CA LYS A 175 11.53 6.54 -19.42
C LYS A 175 11.15 7.98 -19.74
N CYS A 176 10.32 8.60 -18.92
CA CYS A 176 9.76 9.91 -19.17
C CYS A 176 9.44 10.64 -17.86
N ASN A 177 9.25 11.96 -17.94
CA ASN A 177 8.78 12.75 -16.80
C ASN A 177 7.28 12.54 -16.54
N LEU A 178 6.79 13.07 -15.44
CA LEU A 178 5.41 12.88 -14.99
C LEU A 178 4.38 13.41 -16.00
N ASP A 179 4.66 14.56 -16.63
CA ASP A 179 3.77 15.15 -17.63
C ASP A 179 3.66 14.27 -18.88
N GLU A 180 4.76 13.77 -19.37
CA GLU A 180 4.80 12.82 -20.52
C GLU A 180 4.17 11.48 -20.15
N PHE A 181 4.39 11.02 -18.91
CA PHE A 181 3.83 9.75 -18.43
C PHE A 181 2.31 9.78 -18.38
N VAL A 182 1.73 10.88 -17.92
CA VAL A 182 0.27 11.02 -17.81
C VAL A 182 -0.34 11.50 -19.12
N GLY A 183 0.27 12.47 -19.77
CA GLY A 183 -0.21 13.04 -21.03
C GLY A 183 -1.70 13.44 -20.99
N ASP A 184 -2.40 13.09 -22.06
CA ASP A 184 -3.85 13.28 -22.20
C ASP A 184 -4.67 12.09 -21.71
N THR A 185 -4.08 11.23 -20.87
CA THR A 185 -4.76 10.03 -20.36
C THR A 185 -5.99 10.44 -19.53
N GLU A 186 -7.12 9.78 -19.84
CA GLU A 186 -8.36 9.94 -19.08
C GLU A 186 -8.20 9.47 -17.64
N SER A 187 -8.77 10.21 -16.71
CA SER A 187 -8.75 9.89 -15.28
C SER A 187 -9.49 8.59 -14.96
N CYS A 188 -9.03 7.90 -13.91
CA CYS A 188 -9.75 6.73 -13.38
C CYS A 188 -10.94 7.11 -12.51
N VAL A 189 -11.11 8.37 -12.15
CA VAL A 189 -12.09 8.83 -11.15
C VAL A 189 -13.52 8.50 -11.57
N TYR A 190 -14.20 7.75 -10.72
CA TYR A 190 -15.61 7.46 -10.87
C TYR A 190 -16.46 8.46 -10.09
N HIS A 191 -17.04 9.42 -10.78
CA HIS A 191 -17.83 10.51 -10.18
C HIS A 191 -19.19 10.09 -9.62
N GLY A 192 -19.59 8.84 -9.84
CA GLY A 192 -20.86 8.29 -9.31
C GLY A 192 -20.86 8.10 -7.79
N ASP A 193 -19.68 8.02 -7.16
CA ASP A 193 -19.53 7.85 -5.71
C ASP A 193 -18.86 9.07 -5.07
N LYS A 194 -19.65 10.11 -4.86
CA LYS A 194 -19.18 11.38 -4.27
C LYS A 194 -18.67 11.23 -2.84
N GLU A 195 -19.22 10.28 -2.09
CA GLU A 195 -18.80 10.01 -0.72
C GLU A 195 -17.39 9.42 -0.69
N ALA A 196 -17.11 8.44 -1.56
CA ALA A 196 -15.78 7.86 -1.70
C ALA A 196 -14.74 8.92 -2.10
N ILE A 197 -15.07 9.80 -3.06
CA ILE A 197 -14.21 10.91 -3.46
C ILE A 197 -13.96 11.84 -2.28
N ARG A 198 -15.00 12.25 -1.53
CA ARG A 198 -14.86 13.10 -0.35
C ARG A 198 -13.94 12.45 0.69
N SER A 199 -14.17 11.18 1.00
CA SER A 199 -13.34 10.45 1.97
C SER A 199 -11.87 10.38 1.55
N LEU A 200 -11.58 10.25 0.27
CA LEU A 200 -10.20 10.28 -0.24
C LEU A 200 -9.57 11.66 -0.04
N ILE A 201 -10.28 12.73 -0.39
CA ILE A 201 -9.74 14.10 -0.31
C ILE A 201 -9.55 14.55 1.14
N THR A 202 -10.50 14.24 2.03
CA THR A 202 -10.45 14.67 3.43
C THR A 202 -9.65 13.73 4.32
N GLY A 203 -9.43 12.48 3.92
CA GLY A 203 -8.85 11.43 4.77
C GLY A 203 -9.77 10.99 5.92
N GLU A 204 -11.04 11.41 5.91
CA GLU A 204 -11.99 11.10 6.96
C GLU A 204 -12.67 9.74 6.70
N PHE A 205 -12.43 8.80 7.61
CA PHE A 205 -13.04 7.47 7.62
C PHE A 205 -13.69 7.24 8.97
N THR A 206 -14.87 6.64 8.97
CA THR A 206 -15.55 6.21 10.19
C THR A 206 -15.59 4.68 10.28
N THR A 207 -15.60 4.15 11.50
CA THR A 207 -15.75 2.70 11.72
C THR A 207 -17.17 2.23 11.41
N ASP A 208 -18.13 3.13 11.31
CA ASP A 208 -19.52 2.83 10.99
C ASP A 208 -19.70 2.43 9.52
N ASP A 209 -18.72 2.81 8.67
CA ASP A 209 -18.73 2.56 7.23
C ASP A 209 -18.07 1.22 6.84
N ILE A 210 -17.70 0.37 7.81
CA ILE A 210 -17.08 -0.93 7.52
C ILE A 210 -18.03 -1.86 6.77
N TYR A 211 -19.34 -1.76 7.03
CA TYR A 211 -20.35 -2.61 6.42
C TYR A 211 -21.38 -1.83 5.61
N VAL A 212 -21.68 -2.34 4.41
CA VAL A 212 -22.74 -1.79 3.56
C VAL A 212 -24.10 -2.16 4.14
N LYS A 213 -24.99 -1.18 4.35
CA LYS A 213 -26.34 -1.38 4.90
C LYS A 213 -27.38 -1.84 3.85
N GLY A 214 -27.10 -1.67 2.58
CA GLY A 214 -27.98 -2.01 1.46
C GLY A 214 -27.45 -3.15 0.60
N ASP A 215 -27.75 -3.07 -0.70
CA ASP A 215 -27.19 -3.97 -1.70
C ASP A 215 -25.71 -3.70 -1.88
N TRP A 216 -24.92 -4.75 -1.86
CA TRP A 216 -23.49 -4.65 -2.10
C TRP A 216 -23.22 -4.71 -3.60
N LEU A 217 -22.60 -3.68 -4.13
CA LEU A 217 -22.19 -3.59 -5.53
C LEU A 217 -20.66 -3.66 -5.64
N TYR A 218 -20.17 -4.21 -6.75
CA TYR A 218 -18.74 -4.14 -7.04
C TYR A 218 -18.31 -2.69 -7.20
N PRO A 219 -17.19 -2.28 -6.58
CA PRO A 219 -16.70 -0.92 -6.74
C PRO A 219 -16.21 -0.68 -8.17
N ALA A 220 -16.24 0.58 -8.60
CA ALA A 220 -15.85 0.97 -9.96
C ALA A 220 -14.41 0.56 -10.33
N GLY A 221 -13.52 0.43 -9.35
CA GLY A 221 -12.14 -0.03 -9.55
C GLY A 221 -11.95 -1.54 -9.54
N ALA A 222 -13.00 -2.35 -9.31
CA ALA A 222 -12.89 -3.81 -9.31
C ALA A 222 -12.60 -4.37 -10.72
N PHE A 223 -11.85 -5.47 -10.79
CA PHE A 223 -11.56 -6.24 -12.01
C PHE A 223 -10.79 -5.52 -13.13
N HIS A 224 -10.28 -4.32 -12.88
CA HIS A 224 -9.48 -3.61 -13.89
C HIS A 224 -8.01 -4.03 -13.91
N GLY A 225 -7.69 -5.16 -13.29
CA GLY A 225 -6.36 -5.75 -13.24
C GLY A 225 -5.35 -4.86 -12.49
N ALA A 226 -4.60 -5.42 -11.58
CA ALA A 226 -3.43 -4.72 -11.05
C ALA A 226 -2.33 -4.76 -12.13
N GLU A 227 -2.45 -3.97 -13.17
CA GLU A 227 -1.37 -3.71 -14.14
C GLU A 227 -0.28 -2.88 -13.46
N GLY A 228 0.29 -3.40 -12.48
CA GLY A 228 1.39 -2.77 -11.79
C GLY A 228 2.03 -3.85 -10.97
N GLY A 229 3.25 -4.08 -11.25
CA GLY A 229 4.04 -5.11 -10.65
C GLY A 229 3.95 -5.18 -9.13
N PRO A 230 4.62 -6.12 -8.55
CA PRO A 230 4.48 -6.48 -7.14
C PRO A 230 4.77 -5.30 -6.22
N CYS A 231 3.86 -5.07 -5.31
CA CYS A 231 4.17 -4.31 -4.11
C CYS A 231 5.15 -5.08 -3.23
#